data_6f6f6e236713c1a28d6b999c42c24f9a
#
_entry.id   6f6f6e236713c1a28d6b999c42c24f9a
#
_cell.length_a   1.000
_cell.length_b   1.000
_cell.length_c   1.000
_cell.angle_alpha   90.00
_cell.angle_beta   90.00
_cell.angle_gamma   90.00
#
_symmetry.space_group_name_H-M   'P 1'
#
loop_
_entity.id
_entity.type
_entity.pdbx_description
1 polymer ?
#
loop_
_entity_poly.entity_id
_entity_poly.type
_entity_poly.pdbx_seq_one_letter_code
_entity_poly.pdbx_strand_id
1 'polypeptide(L)'
;AEARKVVPIPVIGAGASTAALCMAYGEHPAALGITSEMPESYMRIFGSRSAGSSRGDGVESVLDLMTQAGYAATEKAARTQKEHGADAIALSCTGMATIGIAPTLEKALGIPVLDPVLCEGLMTYFELLRRENLQ
;
A
#
# COMPACT_ATOMS: atom_id res chain seq x y z
N ALA A 1 12.76 6.96 7.07
CA ALA A 1 13.51 6.76 8.33
C ALA A 1 14.49 7.91 8.60
N GLU A 2 15.29 8.33 7.65
CA GLU A 2 16.32 9.38 7.85
C GLU A 2 15.74 10.75 8.22
N ALA A 3 14.65 11.18 7.56
CA ALA A 3 14.02 12.46 7.88
C ALA A 3 13.62 12.57 9.36
N ARG A 4 13.18 11.47 9.98
CA ARG A 4 12.81 11.45 11.41
C ARG A 4 13.97 11.71 12.36
N LYS A 5 15.23 11.60 11.90
CA LYS A 5 16.43 11.85 12.70
C LYS A 5 16.85 13.32 12.70
N VAL A 6 16.39 14.08 11.72
CA VAL A 6 16.88 15.45 11.46
C VAL A 6 15.83 16.54 11.61
N VAL A 7 14.57 16.20 11.81
CA VAL A 7 13.50 17.18 12.04
C VAL A 7 12.77 16.91 13.34
N PRO A 8 12.40 17.97 14.11
CA PRO A 8 11.68 17.84 15.39
C PRO A 8 10.17 17.69 15.24
N ILE A 9 9.68 17.46 14.04
CA ILE A 9 8.26 17.27 13.73
C ILE A 9 8.00 15.82 13.33
N PRO A 10 6.76 15.32 13.48
CA PRO A 10 6.39 14.01 12.96
C PRO A 10 6.60 13.90 11.46
N VAL A 11 7.15 12.79 11.04
CA VAL A 11 7.28 12.44 9.62
C VAL A 11 6.40 11.23 9.37
N ILE A 12 5.28 11.46 8.72
CA ILE A 12 4.35 10.42 8.27
C ILE A 12 4.82 9.94 6.90
N GLY A 13 4.79 8.66 6.66
CA GLY A 13 5.20 8.10 5.38
C GLY A 13 4.17 7.13 4.84
N ALA A 14 3.86 7.24 3.54
CA ALA A 14 2.83 6.47 2.86
C ALA A 14 2.95 4.97 3.13
N GLY A 15 4.13 4.38 2.94
CA GLY A 15 4.32 2.94 3.12
C GLY A 15 4.03 2.44 4.54
N ALA A 16 4.49 3.16 5.57
CA ALA A 16 4.20 2.77 6.95
C ALA A 16 2.73 2.95 7.31
N SER A 17 2.10 4.02 6.81
CA SER A 17 0.68 4.30 7.02
C SER A 17 -0.20 3.23 6.38
N THR A 18 0.08 2.89 5.11
CA THR A 18 -0.66 1.88 4.36
C THR A 18 -0.54 0.50 5.00
N ALA A 19 0.69 0.09 5.34
CA ALA A 19 0.91 -1.19 5.99
C ALA A 19 0.20 -1.29 7.35
N ALA A 20 0.28 -0.23 8.17
CA ALA A 20 -0.37 -0.21 9.49
C ALA A 20 -1.90 -0.27 9.36
N LEU A 21 -2.50 0.51 8.47
CA LEU A 21 -3.94 0.49 8.24
C LEU A 21 -4.40 -0.84 7.62
N CYS A 22 -3.63 -1.42 6.70
CA CYS A 22 -3.97 -2.71 6.09
C CYS A 22 -4.14 -3.82 7.13
N MET A 23 -3.35 -3.80 8.21
CA MET A 23 -3.46 -4.73 9.33
C MET A 23 -4.79 -4.64 10.10
N ALA A 24 -5.54 -3.56 9.95
CA ALA A 24 -6.88 -3.43 10.53
C ALA A 24 -7.98 -4.08 9.68
N TYR A 25 -7.66 -4.46 8.45
CA TYR A 25 -8.62 -4.98 7.47
C TYR A 25 -8.42 -6.46 7.15
N GLY A 26 -7.22 -7.01 7.38
CA GLY A 26 -6.92 -8.41 7.07
C GLY A 26 -5.88 -9.02 8.01
N GLU A 27 -5.93 -10.33 8.14
CA GLU A 27 -4.97 -11.12 8.91
C GLU A 27 -3.75 -11.55 8.06
N HIS A 28 -3.94 -11.64 6.74
CA HIS A 28 -2.94 -12.06 5.76
C HIS A 28 -2.76 -11.02 4.66
N PRO A 29 -2.23 -9.81 4.99
CA PRO A 29 -2.07 -8.74 4.00
C PRO A 29 -0.98 -9.06 2.98
N ALA A 30 -1.19 -8.62 1.74
CA ALA A 30 -0.17 -8.65 0.69
C ALA A 30 0.22 -7.23 0.26
N ALA A 31 1.45 -7.04 -0.21
CA ALA A 31 1.89 -5.79 -0.84
C ALA A 31 1.82 -5.91 -2.37
N LEU A 32 1.29 -4.89 -3.04
CA LEU A 32 1.25 -4.81 -4.50
C LEU A 32 1.89 -3.49 -4.96
N GLY A 33 2.94 -3.58 -5.76
CA GLY A 33 3.69 -2.41 -6.20
C GLY A 33 4.25 -2.52 -7.60
N ILE A 34 5.35 -1.80 -7.84
CA ILE A 34 6.12 -1.82 -9.08
C ILE A 34 7.46 -2.56 -8.91
N THR A 35 7.72 -3.08 -7.73
CA THR A 35 8.88 -3.92 -7.42
C THR A 35 8.40 -5.27 -6.93
N SER A 36 9.18 -6.32 -7.21
CA SER A 36 8.90 -7.68 -6.69
C SER A 36 9.24 -7.81 -5.22
N GLU A 37 10.16 -7.01 -4.73
CA GLU A 37 10.57 -7.02 -3.34
C GLU A 37 9.59 -6.20 -2.48
N MET A 38 9.30 -6.75 -1.30
CA MET A 38 8.48 -6.05 -0.33
C MET A 38 9.25 -4.87 0.28
N PRO A 39 8.70 -3.65 0.29
CA PRO A 39 9.36 -2.53 0.95
C PRO A 39 9.54 -2.79 2.45
N GLU A 40 10.65 -2.32 3.03
CA GLU A 40 11.04 -2.54 4.43
C GLU A 40 9.91 -2.20 5.43
N SER A 41 9.17 -1.12 5.20
CA SER A 41 8.05 -0.72 6.09
C SER A 41 6.93 -1.76 6.12
N TYR A 42 6.63 -2.40 5.00
CA TYR A 42 5.63 -3.46 4.91
C TYR A 42 6.13 -4.74 5.56
N MET A 43 7.36 -5.13 5.24
CA MET A 43 8.00 -6.31 5.83
C MET A 43 8.03 -6.25 7.36
N ARG A 44 8.40 -5.09 7.91
CA ARG A 44 8.45 -4.86 9.37
C ARG A 44 7.06 -4.92 10.03
N ILE A 45 6.02 -4.42 9.36
CA ILE A 45 4.66 -4.32 9.94
C ILE A 45 3.88 -5.60 9.73
N PHE A 46 3.94 -6.22 8.56
CA PHE A 46 3.25 -7.46 8.27
C PHE A 46 3.88 -8.67 8.97
N GLY A 47 5.22 -8.70 9.05
CA GLY A 47 5.94 -9.80 9.70
C GLY A 47 5.55 -11.17 9.12
N SER A 48 5.30 -12.13 10.00
CA SER A 48 4.91 -13.49 9.63
C SER A 48 3.49 -13.62 9.06
N ARG A 49 2.67 -12.57 9.17
CA ARG A 49 1.31 -12.56 8.59
C ARG A 49 1.28 -12.23 7.10
N SER A 50 2.40 -11.78 6.54
CA SER A 50 2.48 -11.40 5.13
C SER A 50 2.09 -12.55 4.20
N ALA A 51 1.14 -12.29 3.30
CA ALA A 51 0.82 -13.17 2.17
C ALA A 51 1.76 -12.94 0.96
N GLY A 52 2.77 -12.08 1.10
CA GLY A 52 3.77 -11.84 0.08
C GLY A 52 3.73 -10.45 -0.56
N SER A 53 4.55 -10.28 -1.56
CA SER A 53 4.64 -9.07 -2.39
C SER A 53 4.64 -9.44 -3.86
N SER A 54 4.03 -8.60 -4.70
CA SER A 54 4.07 -8.79 -6.14
C SER A 54 4.01 -7.47 -6.91
N ARG A 55 4.29 -7.57 -8.20
CA ARG A 55 4.07 -6.53 -9.22
C ARG A 55 3.41 -7.13 -10.45
N GLY A 56 2.81 -6.30 -11.28
CA GLY A 56 2.36 -6.73 -12.60
C GLY A 56 3.54 -7.17 -13.48
N ASP A 57 3.36 -8.21 -14.29
CA ASP A 57 4.37 -8.64 -15.25
C ASP A 57 4.68 -7.51 -16.25
N GLY A 58 5.96 -7.21 -16.45
CA GLY A 58 6.41 -6.09 -17.27
C GLY A 58 6.21 -4.70 -16.67
N VAL A 59 5.71 -4.57 -15.43
CA VAL A 59 5.57 -3.30 -14.73
C VAL A 59 6.83 -3.01 -13.91
N GLU A 60 7.66 -2.09 -14.39
CA GLU A 60 8.93 -1.73 -13.75
C GLU A 60 8.99 -0.23 -13.35
N SER A 61 8.00 0.52 -13.80
CA SER A 61 7.88 1.95 -13.51
C SER A 61 6.44 2.39 -13.35
N VAL A 62 6.26 3.61 -12.81
CA VAL A 62 4.93 4.24 -12.73
C VAL A 62 4.33 4.48 -14.11
N LEU A 63 5.17 4.72 -15.14
CA LEU A 63 4.69 4.92 -16.51
C LEU A 63 4.07 3.65 -17.10
N ASP A 64 4.61 2.49 -16.76
CA ASP A 64 4.03 1.21 -17.20
C ASP A 64 2.63 1.00 -16.64
N LEU A 65 2.37 1.43 -15.39
CA LEU A 65 1.03 1.39 -14.78
C LEU A 65 -0.02 2.18 -15.59
N MET A 66 0.39 3.22 -16.30
CA MET A 66 -0.51 4.05 -17.11
C MET A 66 -0.88 3.41 -18.45
N THR A 67 -0.21 2.32 -18.82
CA THR A 67 -0.53 1.57 -20.03
C THR A 67 -1.65 0.56 -19.77
N GLN A 68 -2.45 0.26 -20.79
CA GLN A 68 -3.47 -0.77 -20.69
C GLN A 68 -2.89 -2.15 -20.30
N ALA A 69 -1.72 -2.48 -20.84
CA ALA A 69 -1.03 -3.75 -20.55
C ALA A 69 -0.55 -3.79 -19.07
N GLY A 70 0.09 -2.73 -18.60
CA GLY A 70 0.56 -2.66 -17.21
C GLY A 70 -0.58 -2.63 -16.20
N TYR A 71 -1.68 -1.95 -16.52
CA TYR A 71 -2.89 -1.97 -15.68
C TYR A 71 -3.46 -3.40 -15.57
N ALA A 72 -3.63 -4.09 -16.70
CA ALA A 72 -4.14 -5.46 -16.73
C ALA A 72 -3.20 -6.45 -16.01
N ALA A 73 -1.88 -6.28 -16.18
CA ALA A 73 -0.88 -7.09 -15.50
C ALA A 73 -0.93 -6.89 -13.97
N THR A 74 -1.14 -5.65 -13.52
CA THR A 74 -1.30 -5.31 -12.11
C THR A 74 -2.56 -5.93 -11.51
N GLU A 75 -3.69 -5.87 -12.23
CA GLU A 75 -4.93 -6.53 -11.80
C GLU A 75 -4.76 -8.05 -11.70
N LYS A 76 -4.08 -8.67 -12.66
CA LYS A 76 -3.77 -10.10 -12.64
C LYS A 76 -2.90 -10.45 -11.42
N ALA A 77 -1.86 -9.67 -11.13
CA ALA A 77 -1.02 -9.88 -9.96
C ALA A 77 -1.82 -9.80 -8.64
N ALA A 78 -2.74 -8.84 -8.54
CA ALA A 78 -3.65 -8.71 -7.39
C ALA A 78 -4.55 -9.95 -7.21
N ARG A 79 -5.11 -10.48 -8.29
CA ARG A 79 -5.92 -11.72 -8.26
C ARG A 79 -5.09 -12.91 -7.78
N THR A 80 -3.89 -13.06 -8.29
CA THR A 80 -2.96 -14.12 -7.86
C THR A 80 -2.66 -14.02 -6.37
N GLN A 81 -2.45 -12.82 -5.82
CA GLN A 81 -2.24 -12.65 -4.38
C GLN A 81 -3.46 -13.12 -3.57
N LYS A 82 -4.67 -12.75 -3.98
CA LYS A 82 -5.90 -13.23 -3.33
C LYS A 82 -6.02 -14.74 -3.39
N GLU A 83 -5.75 -15.37 -4.55
CA GLU A 83 -5.76 -16.83 -4.72
C GLU A 83 -4.74 -17.52 -3.81
N HIS A 84 -3.63 -16.86 -3.49
CA HIS A 84 -2.60 -17.34 -2.56
C HIS A 84 -2.90 -17.00 -1.10
N GLY A 85 -4.11 -16.53 -0.79
CA GLY A 85 -4.58 -16.35 0.57
C GLY A 85 -4.48 -14.93 1.12
N ALA A 86 -4.18 -13.93 0.30
CA ALA A 86 -4.26 -12.54 0.75
C ALA A 86 -5.73 -12.16 0.99
N ASP A 87 -6.02 -11.58 2.15
CA ASP A 87 -7.33 -11.10 2.57
C ASP A 87 -7.43 -9.56 2.62
N ALA A 88 -6.32 -8.87 2.42
CA ALA A 88 -6.22 -7.44 2.17
C ALA A 88 -4.98 -7.14 1.31
N ILE A 89 -5.04 -6.11 0.48
CA ILE A 89 -3.91 -5.66 -0.36
C ILE A 89 -3.53 -4.24 0.01
N ALA A 90 -2.27 -4.02 0.30
CA ALA A 90 -1.68 -2.71 0.50
C ALA A 90 -0.89 -2.30 -0.75
N LEU A 91 -1.34 -1.25 -1.43
CA LEU A 91 -0.61 -0.71 -2.57
C LEU A 91 0.69 -0.06 -2.08
N SER A 92 1.82 -0.50 -2.62
CA SER A 92 3.15 -0.07 -2.18
C SER A 92 3.84 0.95 -3.11
N CYS A 93 3.07 1.50 -4.05
CA CYS A 93 3.51 2.55 -4.95
C CYS A 93 2.46 3.67 -5.02
N THR A 94 2.87 4.92 -4.74
CA THR A 94 1.97 6.09 -4.83
C THR A 94 1.47 6.37 -6.26
N GLY A 95 2.19 5.90 -7.29
CA GLY A 95 1.73 5.93 -8.67
C GLY A 95 0.43 5.14 -8.89
N MET A 96 0.15 4.13 -8.08
CA MET A 96 -1.11 3.40 -8.12
C MET A 96 -2.30 4.24 -7.64
N ALA A 97 -2.07 5.15 -6.68
CA ALA A 97 -3.06 6.15 -6.29
C ALA A 97 -3.34 7.14 -7.44
N THR A 98 -2.30 7.56 -8.16
CA THR A 98 -2.44 8.47 -9.30
C THR A 98 -3.35 7.92 -10.40
N ILE A 99 -3.28 6.62 -10.68
CA ILE A 99 -4.15 5.95 -11.66
C ILE A 99 -5.50 5.49 -11.07
N GLY A 100 -5.73 5.70 -9.79
CA GLY A 100 -7.00 5.38 -9.13
C GLY A 100 -7.36 3.89 -9.14
N ILE A 101 -6.36 2.98 -9.08
CA ILE A 101 -6.61 1.54 -9.26
C ILE A 101 -7.27 0.88 -8.05
N ALA A 102 -7.11 1.41 -6.83
CA ALA A 102 -7.56 0.77 -5.60
C ALA A 102 -9.06 0.40 -5.61
N PRO A 103 -10.01 1.33 -5.91
CA PRO A 103 -11.43 0.98 -5.91
C PRO A 103 -11.80 -0.07 -6.95
N THR A 104 -11.13 -0.08 -8.09
CA THR A 104 -11.36 -1.05 -9.15
C THR A 104 -10.90 -2.44 -8.71
N LEU A 105 -9.71 -2.55 -8.12
CA LEU A 105 -9.20 -3.80 -7.57
C LEU A 105 -10.09 -4.31 -6.43
N GLU A 106 -10.46 -3.45 -5.49
CA GLU A 106 -11.31 -3.81 -4.37
C GLU A 106 -12.64 -4.40 -4.84
N LYS A 107 -13.31 -3.73 -5.80
CA LYS A 107 -14.54 -4.23 -6.41
C LYS A 107 -14.34 -5.57 -7.13
N ALA A 108 -13.26 -5.72 -7.88
CA ALA A 108 -12.98 -6.92 -8.66
C ALA A 108 -12.57 -8.11 -7.80
N LEU A 109 -11.92 -7.85 -6.66
CA LEU A 109 -11.40 -8.89 -5.77
C LEU A 109 -12.36 -9.21 -4.60
N GLY A 110 -13.17 -8.25 -4.16
CA GLY A 110 -14.02 -8.40 -2.99
C GLY A 110 -13.24 -8.49 -1.67
N ILE A 111 -12.03 -7.93 -1.63
CA ILE A 111 -11.19 -7.77 -0.42
C ILE A 111 -10.68 -6.34 -0.37
N PRO A 112 -10.39 -5.78 0.82
CA PRO A 112 -9.88 -4.42 0.97
C PRO A 112 -8.60 -4.16 0.19
N VAL A 113 -8.51 -3.01 -0.50
CA VAL A 113 -7.33 -2.55 -1.23
C VAL A 113 -6.98 -1.14 -0.77
N LEU A 114 -5.90 -1.01 -0.01
CA LEU A 114 -5.51 0.22 0.66
C LEU A 114 -4.66 1.12 -0.25
N ASP A 115 -5.18 2.34 -0.48
CA ASP A 115 -4.50 3.38 -1.24
C ASP A 115 -3.45 4.10 -0.37
N PRO A 116 -2.17 4.17 -0.80
CA PRO A 116 -1.09 4.72 0.03
C PRO A 116 -1.24 6.23 0.29
N VAL A 117 -1.81 6.99 -0.62
CA VAL A 117 -1.99 8.44 -0.46
C VAL A 117 -3.12 8.74 0.52
N LEU A 118 -4.24 8.00 0.43
CA LEU A 118 -5.33 8.11 1.38
C LEU A 118 -4.90 7.68 2.79
N CYS A 119 -4.14 6.61 2.91
CA CYS A 119 -3.62 6.13 4.20
C CYS A 119 -2.68 7.15 4.85
N GLU A 120 -1.77 7.74 4.08
CA GLU A 120 -0.88 8.80 4.55
C GLU A 120 -1.64 10.05 4.98
N GLY A 121 -2.64 10.46 4.19
CA GLY A 121 -3.53 11.58 4.49
C GLY A 121 -4.29 11.37 5.80
N LEU A 122 -4.86 10.19 6.02
CA LEU A 122 -5.57 9.85 7.25
C LEU A 122 -4.64 9.88 8.47
N MET A 123 -3.45 9.30 8.38
CA MET A 123 -2.47 9.32 9.47
C MET A 123 -1.97 10.74 9.78
N THR A 124 -1.83 11.57 8.76
CA THR A 124 -1.47 12.98 8.92
C THR A 124 -2.58 13.76 9.61
N TYR A 125 -3.83 13.53 9.21
CA TYR A 125 -5.00 14.16 9.84
C TYR A 125 -5.14 13.73 11.31
N PHE A 126 -4.94 12.45 11.61
CA PHE A 126 -4.91 11.97 12.99
C PHE A 126 -3.84 12.68 13.83
N GLU A 127 -2.64 12.90 13.28
CA GLU A 127 -1.56 13.60 14.00
C GLU A 127 -1.91 15.07 14.27
N LEU A 128 -2.61 15.74 13.35
CA LEU A 128 -3.12 17.12 13.58
C LEU A 128 -4.09 17.15 14.75
N LEU A 129 -5.11 16.29 14.74
CA LEU A 129 -6.09 16.20 15.83
C LEU A 129 -5.44 15.87 17.17
N ARG A 130 -4.46 14.94 17.18
CA ARG A 130 -3.72 14.57 18.38
C ARG A 130 -2.99 15.76 18.97
N ARG A 131 -2.38 16.62 18.14
CA ARG A 131 -1.65 17.80 18.57
C ARG A 131 -2.57 18.90 19.09
N GLU A 132 -3.73 19.10 18.48
CA GLU A 132 -4.72 20.04 18.97
C GLU A 132 -5.19 19.68 20.38
N ASN A 133 -5.33 18.40 20.70
CA ASN A 133 -5.73 17.92 22.01
C ASN A 133 -4.61 17.95 23.08
N LEU A 134 -3.38 18.30 22.71
CA LEU A 134 -2.26 18.43 23.64
C LEU A 134 -1.97 19.90 24.03
N GLN A 135 -2.68 20.84 23.43
CA GLN A 135 -2.59 22.28 23.77
C GLN A 135 -3.62 22.65 24.83
#